data_0c5892db7c02f5db4bfd653f6169d750
#
_entry.id   0c5892db7c02f5db4bfd653f6169d750
#
_cell.length_a   1.000
_cell.length_b   1.000
_cell.length_c   1.000
_cell.angle_alpha   90.00
_cell.angle_beta   90.00
_cell.angle_gamma   90.00
#
_symmetry.space_group_name_H-M   'P 1'
#
loop_
_entity.id
_entity.type
_entity.pdbx_description
1 polymer ?
#
loop_
_entity_poly.entity_id
_entity_poly.type
_entity_poly.pdbx_seq_one_letter_code
_entity_poly.pdbx_strand_id
1 'polypeptide(L)'
;MKDNKIIGEIIEVSSRSAIAQSYELYDCPPIGSVVKCGDDAEDIYGVITNIETRSIDPGRRPNPKGPGFAEVNELYKSNPEITHLMKTEFNIVFLGYKNENVTTISIPPTPPRIFSFVSTLPEDEMINIFSDEGLVKFIVNSNMELKDDVIIMIISKYLNSKKTKIEEIGSFTSQLVGALPDQITRITNIIQNLNLQEK
;
A
#
# COMPACT_ATOMS: atom_id res chain seq x y z
N MET A 1 4.48 -21.45 -5.87
CA MET A 1 4.34 -20.12 -6.48
C MET A 1 3.06 -19.53 -5.90
N LYS A 2 3.14 -18.52 -5.04
CA LYS A 2 1.93 -17.76 -4.67
C LYS A 2 1.67 -16.83 -5.85
N ASP A 3 0.58 -17.04 -6.53
CA ASP A 3 0.19 -16.28 -7.71
C ASP A 3 0.03 -14.81 -7.32
N ASN A 4 0.63 -13.92 -8.11
CA ASN A 4 0.36 -12.48 -8.02
C ASN A 4 -1.12 -12.29 -8.35
N LYS A 5 -1.93 -11.99 -7.33
CA LYS A 5 -3.34 -11.71 -7.56
C LYS A 5 -3.46 -10.31 -8.16
N ILE A 6 -4.01 -10.20 -9.36
CA ILE A 6 -4.44 -8.92 -9.92
C ILE A 6 -5.66 -8.45 -9.11
N ILE A 7 -5.60 -7.24 -8.58
CA ILE A 7 -6.61 -6.66 -7.68
C ILE A 7 -7.41 -5.52 -8.32
N GLY A 8 -6.89 -4.92 -9.38
CA GLY A 8 -7.52 -3.80 -10.05
C GLY A 8 -6.64 -3.23 -11.14
N GLU A 9 -6.98 -2.05 -11.59
CA GLU A 9 -6.23 -1.32 -12.62
C GLU A 9 -6.16 0.18 -12.34
N ILE A 10 -5.16 0.82 -12.88
CA ILE A 10 -4.91 2.26 -12.73
C ILE A 10 -5.94 3.04 -13.53
N ILE A 11 -6.60 4.00 -12.88
CA ILE A 11 -7.59 4.90 -13.48
C ILE A 11 -7.10 6.35 -13.58
N GLU A 12 -6.17 6.74 -12.71
CA GLU A 12 -5.48 8.03 -12.76
C GLU A 12 -4.01 7.84 -12.44
N VAL A 13 -3.13 8.60 -13.07
CA VAL A 13 -1.68 8.49 -12.87
C VAL A 13 -0.97 9.82 -12.96
N SER A 14 0.04 9.98 -12.14
CA SER A 14 1.02 11.08 -12.16
C SER A 14 2.44 10.50 -12.14
N SER A 15 3.46 11.35 -12.15
CA SER A 15 4.85 10.90 -12.04
C SER A 15 5.20 10.26 -10.69
N ARG A 16 4.41 10.47 -9.63
CA ARG A 16 4.71 10.01 -8.27
C ARG A 16 3.68 9.09 -7.66
N SER A 17 2.50 9.03 -8.24
CA SER A 17 1.36 8.32 -7.65
C SER A 17 0.36 7.91 -8.70
N ALA A 18 -0.48 6.95 -8.34
CA ALA A 18 -1.63 6.53 -9.12
C ALA A 18 -2.85 6.38 -8.22
N ILE A 19 -4.03 6.44 -8.84
CA ILE A 19 -5.28 5.95 -8.26
C ILE A 19 -5.65 4.71 -9.05
N ALA A 20 -5.91 3.63 -8.34
CA ALA A 20 -6.39 2.39 -8.92
C ALA A 20 -7.80 2.08 -8.42
N GLN A 21 -8.59 1.41 -9.25
CA GLN A 21 -9.89 0.90 -8.89
C GLN A 21 -9.84 -0.62 -8.76
N SER A 22 -10.34 -1.13 -7.65
CA SER A 22 -10.49 -2.56 -7.42
C SER A 22 -11.57 -3.16 -8.33
N TYR A 23 -11.36 -4.38 -8.82
CA TYR A 23 -12.36 -5.09 -9.62
C TYR A 23 -13.58 -5.53 -8.79
N GLU A 24 -13.35 -5.85 -7.54
CA GLU A 24 -14.41 -6.22 -6.60
C GLU A 24 -14.52 -5.20 -5.49
N LEU A 25 -15.74 -4.91 -5.07
CA LEU A 25 -16.00 -3.99 -3.98
C LEU A 25 -15.33 -4.47 -2.68
N TYR A 26 -14.54 -3.61 -2.04
CA TYR A 26 -13.76 -3.88 -0.82
C TYR A 26 -12.59 -4.86 -0.98
N ASP A 27 -12.31 -5.41 -2.16
CA ASP A 27 -11.18 -6.31 -2.39
C ASP A 27 -9.91 -5.51 -2.69
N CYS A 28 -9.39 -4.86 -1.67
CA CYS A 28 -8.15 -4.08 -1.73
C CYS A 28 -7.24 -4.48 -0.56
N PRO A 29 -5.93 -4.66 -0.78
CA PRO A 29 -4.99 -4.86 0.31
C PRO A 29 -4.99 -3.66 1.26
N PRO A 30 -4.71 -3.86 2.56
CA PRO A 30 -4.72 -2.78 3.54
C PRO A 30 -3.66 -1.70 3.25
N ILE A 31 -3.87 -0.51 3.82
CA ILE A 31 -2.89 0.59 3.80
C ILE A 31 -1.51 0.08 4.25
N GLY A 32 -0.44 0.58 3.64
CA GLY A 32 0.93 0.12 3.88
C GLY A 32 1.31 -1.16 3.11
N SER A 33 0.37 -1.76 2.36
CA SER A 33 0.72 -2.88 1.47
C SER A 33 1.45 -2.37 0.25
N VAL A 34 2.53 -3.07 -0.14
CA VAL A 34 3.22 -2.81 -1.39
C VAL A 34 2.56 -3.60 -2.50
N VAL A 35 2.36 -2.94 -3.61
CA VAL A 35 1.75 -3.48 -4.83
C VAL A 35 2.66 -3.26 -6.02
N LYS A 36 2.49 -4.08 -7.03
CA LYS A 36 3.14 -3.93 -8.33
C LYS A 36 2.16 -3.31 -9.31
N CYS A 37 2.62 -2.26 -10.00
CA CYS A 37 1.91 -1.55 -11.04
C CYS A 37 2.70 -1.69 -12.33
N GLY A 38 2.05 -2.00 -13.44
CA GLY A 38 2.71 -2.04 -14.75
C GLY A 38 2.28 -3.22 -15.59
N ASP A 39 2.76 -3.19 -16.78
CA ASP A 39 2.68 -4.22 -17.80
C ASP A 39 4.06 -4.89 -17.92
N ASP A 40 4.17 -5.95 -18.70
CA ASP A 40 5.34 -6.86 -18.80
C ASP A 40 6.71 -6.19 -19.05
N ALA A 41 6.76 -4.90 -19.35
CA ALA A 41 7.98 -4.18 -19.70
C ALA A 41 8.71 -3.54 -18.51
N GLU A 42 8.00 -3.04 -17.51
CA GLU A 42 8.58 -2.37 -16.34
C GLU A 42 7.73 -2.63 -15.09
N ASP A 43 8.33 -3.26 -14.09
CA ASP A 43 7.71 -3.42 -12.78
C ASP A 43 7.88 -2.14 -11.96
N ILE A 44 6.79 -1.46 -11.65
CA ILE A 44 6.77 -0.30 -10.77
C ILE A 44 6.16 -0.72 -9.43
N TYR A 45 6.86 -0.42 -8.35
CA TYR A 45 6.43 -0.73 -7.00
C TYR A 45 5.85 0.51 -6.33
N GLY A 46 4.72 0.35 -5.68
CA GLY A 46 4.09 1.41 -4.92
C GLY A 46 3.47 0.92 -3.63
N VAL A 47 3.22 1.82 -2.70
CA VAL A 47 2.55 1.55 -1.44
C VAL A 47 1.15 2.14 -1.43
N ILE A 48 0.18 1.39 -0.93
CA ILE A 48 -1.19 1.86 -0.73
C ILE A 48 -1.21 2.81 0.46
N THR A 49 -1.66 4.04 0.23
CA THR A 49 -1.69 5.11 1.26
C THR A 49 -3.08 5.52 1.67
N ASN A 50 -4.09 5.26 0.84
CA ASN A 50 -5.49 5.56 1.12
C ASN A 50 -6.39 4.57 0.41
N ILE A 51 -7.54 4.26 1.01
CA ILE A 51 -8.58 3.42 0.42
C ILE A 51 -9.91 4.12 0.61
N GLU A 52 -10.66 4.28 -0.46
CA GLU A 52 -11.94 4.96 -0.46
C GLU A 52 -13.00 4.12 -1.17
N THR A 53 -14.15 3.94 -0.53
CA THR A 53 -15.31 3.32 -1.17
C THR A 53 -16.41 4.36 -1.29
N ARG A 54 -16.88 4.60 -2.51
CA ARG A 54 -17.86 5.65 -2.81
C ARG A 54 -18.80 5.25 -3.93
N SER A 55 -19.86 6.04 -4.13
CA SER A 55 -20.74 5.86 -5.27
C SER A 55 -19.99 6.06 -6.59
N ILE A 56 -20.34 5.28 -7.60
CA ILE A 56 -19.88 5.49 -8.99
C ILE A 56 -20.34 6.86 -9.51
N ASP A 57 -21.55 7.28 -9.13
CA ASP A 57 -22.05 8.62 -9.43
C ASP A 57 -21.60 9.61 -8.33
N PRO A 58 -20.69 10.56 -8.61
CA PRO A 58 -20.19 11.50 -7.60
C PRO A 58 -21.29 12.41 -7.02
N GLY A 59 -22.37 12.62 -7.74
CA GLY A 59 -23.52 13.42 -7.32
C GLY A 59 -24.46 12.71 -6.33
N ARG A 60 -24.29 11.41 -6.18
CA ARG A 60 -25.16 10.58 -5.32
C ARG A 60 -24.42 10.01 -4.13
N ARG A 61 -24.82 10.44 -2.93
CA ARG A 61 -24.42 9.74 -1.70
C ARG A 61 -25.42 8.61 -1.42
N PRO A 62 -24.95 7.42 -1.01
CA PRO A 62 -25.82 6.33 -0.64
C PRO A 62 -26.62 6.71 0.61
N ASN A 63 -27.92 6.41 0.61
CA ASN A 63 -28.75 6.52 1.80
C ASN A 63 -28.57 5.28 2.68
N PRO A 64 -28.63 5.42 4.02
CA PRO A 64 -28.62 4.28 4.94
C PRO A 64 -29.70 3.27 4.59
N LYS A 65 -29.33 1.99 4.42
CA LYS A 65 -30.25 0.87 4.13
C LYS A 65 -30.34 -0.11 5.30
N GLY A 66 -29.67 0.16 6.42
CA GLY A 66 -29.56 -0.76 7.56
C GLY A 66 -30.85 -1.05 8.35
N PRO A 67 -31.86 -0.14 8.46
CA PRO A 67 -33.07 -0.43 9.22
C PRO A 67 -33.76 -1.71 8.74
N GLY A 68 -33.91 -2.70 9.64
CA GLY A 68 -34.54 -4.00 9.34
C GLY A 68 -33.57 -5.16 9.09
N PHE A 69 -32.25 -4.89 9.08
CA PHE A 69 -31.22 -5.95 8.96
C PHE A 69 -30.45 -6.09 10.28
N ALA A 70 -30.18 -7.32 10.69
CA ALA A 70 -29.35 -7.62 11.86
C ALA A 70 -27.85 -7.59 11.53
N GLU A 71 -27.48 -7.95 10.30
CA GLU A 71 -26.10 -8.05 9.84
C GLU A 71 -25.89 -7.37 8.48
N VAL A 72 -24.71 -6.80 8.28
CA VAL A 72 -24.32 -6.15 7.02
C VAL A 72 -24.35 -7.13 5.85
N ASN A 73 -23.97 -8.39 6.06
CA ASN A 73 -23.99 -9.41 5.03
C ASN A 73 -25.39 -9.72 4.48
N GLU A 74 -26.41 -9.66 5.34
CA GLU A 74 -27.81 -9.82 4.92
C GLU A 74 -28.28 -8.63 4.06
N LEU A 75 -27.84 -7.43 4.41
CA LEU A 75 -28.12 -6.22 3.65
C LEU A 75 -27.56 -6.34 2.22
N TYR A 76 -26.30 -6.75 2.06
CA TYR A 76 -25.69 -6.93 0.73
C TYR A 76 -26.36 -8.03 -0.07
N LYS A 77 -26.71 -9.15 0.54
CA LYS A 77 -27.47 -10.23 -0.13
C LYS A 77 -28.84 -9.79 -0.62
N SER A 78 -29.50 -8.93 0.16
CA SER A 78 -30.84 -8.41 -0.18
C SER A 78 -30.81 -7.25 -1.16
N ASN A 79 -29.65 -6.60 -1.35
CA ASN A 79 -29.45 -5.46 -2.25
C ASN A 79 -28.21 -5.68 -3.13
N PRO A 80 -28.21 -6.66 -4.04
CA PRO A 80 -27.04 -6.98 -4.87
C PRO A 80 -26.62 -5.82 -5.78
N GLU A 81 -27.54 -4.89 -6.08
CA GLU A 81 -27.25 -3.70 -6.87
C GLU A 81 -26.19 -2.78 -6.22
N ILE A 82 -25.95 -2.87 -4.91
CA ILE A 82 -24.93 -2.05 -4.21
C ILE A 82 -23.56 -2.27 -4.84
N THR A 83 -23.23 -3.50 -5.22
CA THR A 83 -21.92 -3.82 -5.83
C THR A 83 -21.73 -3.18 -7.20
N HIS A 84 -22.81 -2.83 -7.89
CA HIS A 84 -22.79 -2.14 -9.19
C HIS A 84 -22.91 -0.62 -9.09
N LEU A 85 -23.31 -0.11 -7.92
CA LEU A 85 -23.48 1.33 -7.68
C LEU A 85 -22.32 1.94 -6.92
N MET A 86 -21.44 1.12 -6.36
CA MET A 86 -20.30 1.54 -5.54
C MET A 86 -19.00 1.07 -6.19
N LYS A 87 -17.92 1.77 -5.90
CA LYS A 87 -16.56 1.40 -6.31
C LYS A 87 -15.60 1.58 -5.14
N THR A 88 -14.56 0.74 -5.11
CA THR A 88 -13.43 0.88 -4.19
C THR A 88 -12.22 1.36 -4.99
N GLU A 89 -11.70 2.51 -4.63
CA GLU A 89 -10.50 3.11 -5.19
C GLU A 89 -9.41 3.17 -4.10
N PHE A 90 -8.16 3.13 -4.52
CA PHE A 90 -7.04 3.22 -3.60
C PHE A 90 -5.88 4.00 -4.21
N ASN A 91 -5.26 4.83 -3.37
CA ASN A 91 -4.14 5.65 -3.76
C ASN A 91 -2.84 4.87 -3.59
N ILE A 92 -2.00 4.93 -4.60
CA ILE A 92 -0.69 4.29 -4.64
C ILE A 92 0.35 5.39 -4.78
N VAL A 93 1.34 5.41 -3.88
CA VAL A 93 2.54 6.25 -4.02
C VAL A 93 3.69 5.37 -4.47
N PHE A 94 4.35 5.74 -5.57
CA PHE A 94 5.45 4.96 -6.12
C PHE A 94 6.67 5.03 -5.20
N LEU A 95 7.25 3.86 -4.93
CA LEU A 95 8.43 3.67 -4.08
C LEU A 95 9.68 3.39 -4.92
N GLY A 96 9.50 2.71 -6.04
CA GLY A 96 10.60 2.26 -6.85
C GLY A 96 10.16 1.59 -8.14
N TYR A 97 11.13 1.11 -8.88
CA TYR A 97 10.91 0.36 -10.12
C TYR A 97 12.00 -0.69 -10.29
N LYS A 98 11.71 -1.68 -11.10
CA LYS A 98 12.67 -2.73 -11.47
C LYS A 98 13.02 -2.58 -12.94
N ASN A 99 14.30 -2.46 -13.22
CA ASN A 99 14.83 -2.49 -14.57
C ASN A 99 15.73 -3.74 -14.68
N GLU A 100 15.44 -4.60 -15.66
CA GLU A 100 16.07 -5.91 -15.82
C GLU A 100 15.94 -6.75 -14.52
N ASN A 101 17.00 -6.79 -13.69
CA ASN A 101 17.03 -7.54 -12.43
C ASN A 101 17.36 -6.66 -11.21
N VAL A 102 17.42 -5.34 -11.38
CA VAL A 102 17.80 -4.40 -10.34
C VAL A 102 16.58 -3.60 -9.90
N THR A 103 16.22 -3.71 -8.61
CA THR A 103 15.22 -2.86 -7.98
C THR A 103 15.89 -1.55 -7.53
N THR A 104 15.29 -0.42 -7.89
CA THR A 104 15.76 0.91 -7.53
C THR A 104 14.69 1.64 -6.74
N ILE A 105 15.03 2.11 -5.53
CA ILE A 105 14.13 2.94 -4.71
C ILE A 105 14.25 4.39 -5.17
N SER A 106 13.38 4.77 -6.06
CA SER A 106 13.29 6.11 -6.67
C SER A 106 11.97 6.28 -7.40
N ILE A 107 11.65 7.51 -7.79
CA ILE A 107 10.54 7.77 -8.70
C ILE A 107 10.84 7.09 -10.05
N PRO A 108 9.88 6.31 -10.61
CA PRO A 108 10.08 5.68 -11.90
C PRO A 108 10.30 6.75 -13.01
N PRO A 109 11.23 6.51 -13.95
CA PRO A 109 11.48 7.45 -15.07
C PRO A 109 10.23 7.71 -15.91
N THR A 110 9.41 6.67 -16.08
CA THR A 110 8.15 6.72 -16.80
C THR A 110 7.05 6.17 -15.89
N PRO A 111 5.96 6.89 -15.66
CA PRO A 111 4.83 6.36 -14.89
C PRO A 111 4.13 5.23 -15.67
N PRO A 112 3.45 4.30 -14.99
CA PRO A 112 2.65 3.28 -15.65
C PRO A 112 1.51 3.92 -16.45
N ARG A 113 0.95 3.17 -17.40
CA ARG A 113 -0.16 3.66 -18.22
C ARG A 113 -1.48 3.55 -17.44
N ILE A 114 -2.47 4.34 -17.86
CA ILE A 114 -3.87 4.09 -17.47
C ILE A 114 -4.26 2.70 -17.96
N PHE A 115 -5.02 1.96 -17.14
CA PHE A 115 -5.40 0.56 -17.31
C PHE A 115 -4.27 -0.45 -17.10
N SER A 116 -3.06 -0.03 -16.67
CA SER A 116 -2.06 -0.98 -16.18
C SER A 116 -2.60 -1.72 -14.97
N PHE A 117 -2.33 -3.02 -14.91
CA PHE A 117 -2.79 -3.86 -13.83
C PHE A 117 -2.06 -3.55 -12.52
N VAL A 118 -2.80 -3.67 -11.43
CA VAL A 118 -2.26 -3.62 -10.08
C VAL A 118 -2.37 -4.99 -9.46
N SER A 119 -1.26 -5.52 -8.98
CA SER A 119 -1.19 -6.86 -8.36
C SER A 119 -0.48 -6.84 -7.02
N THR A 120 -0.81 -7.84 -6.19
CA THR A 120 -0.07 -8.09 -4.95
C THR A 120 1.33 -8.61 -5.28
N LEU A 121 2.30 -8.40 -4.38
CA LEU A 121 3.64 -8.96 -4.53
C LEU A 121 3.78 -10.28 -3.77
N PRO A 122 4.64 -11.20 -4.29
CA PRO A 122 5.16 -12.31 -3.51
C PRO A 122 5.95 -11.80 -2.29
N GLU A 123 5.98 -12.61 -1.24
CA GLU A 123 6.63 -12.23 0.02
C GLU A 123 8.14 -11.98 -0.13
N ASP A 124 8.81 -12.78 -0.94
CA ASP A 124 10.24 -12.64 -1.25
C ASP A 124 10.56 -11.34 -1.99
N GLU A 125 9.75 -10.95 -2.96
CA GLU A 125 9.91 -9.71 -3.69
C GLU A 125 9.65 -8.50 -2.78
N MET A 126 8.63 -8.58 -1.94
CA MET A 126 8.32 -7.57 -0.94
C MET A 126 9.48 -7.40 0.07
N ILE A 127 10.08 -8.50 0.55
CA ILE A 127 11.22 -8.48 1.46
C ILE A 127 12.43 -7.79 0.82
N ASN A 128 12.68 -8.02 -0.48
CA ASN A 128 13.76 -7.36 -1.20
C ASN A 128 13.59 -5.84 -1.23
N ILE A 129 12.37 -5.35 -1.44
CA ILE A 129 12.08 -3.91 -1.40
C ILE A 129 12.28 -3.35 0.02
N PHE A 130 11.82 -4.08 1.04
CA PHE A 130 11.89 -3.61 2.43
C PHE A 130 13.30 -3.64 3.01
N SER A 131 14.19 -4.47 2.48
CA SER A 131 15.59 -4.52 2.91
C SER A 131 16.48 -3.42 2.29
N ASP A 132 15.95 -2.61 1.38
CA ASP A 132 16.69 -1.48 0.82
C ASP A 132 16.87 -0.35 1.85
N GLU A 133 18.12 0.00 2.14
CA GLU A 133 18.47 1.02 3.15
C GLU A 133 17.97 2.44 2.78
N GLY A 134 17.69 2.69 1.51
CA GLY A 134 17.15 3.96 1.01
C GLY A 134 15.66 4.13 1.23
N LEU A 135 14.91 3.04 1.47
CA LEU A 135 13.45 3.05 1.51
C LEU A 135 12.88 3.99 2.58
N VAL A 136 13.35 3.86 3.81
CA VAL A 136 12.89 4.71 4.94
C VAL A 136 13.16 6.19 4.63
N LYS A 137 14.36 6.50 4.17
CA LYS A 137 14.75 7.87 3.79
C LYS A 137 13.88 8.40 2.64
N PHE A 138 13.58 7.57 1.66
CA PHE A 138 12.72 7.93 0.53
C PHE A 138 11.29 8.27 1.00
N ILE A 139 10.69 7.44 1.86
CA ILE A 139 9.35 7.66 2.41
C ILE A 139 9.32 8.93 3.27
N VAL A 140 10.29 9.12 4.17
CA VAL A 140 10.38 10.31 5.04
C VAL A 140 10.42 11.61 4.22
N ASN A 141 11.16 11.62 3.11
CA ASN A 141 11.31 12.79 2.25
C ASN A 141 10.21 12.93 1.17
N SER A 142 9.31 11.96 1.06
CA SER A 142 8.18 12.04 0.12
C SER A 142 7.12 13.04 0.58
N ASN A 143 6.20 13.44 -0.30
CA ASN A 143 4.98 14.20 0.05
C ASN A 143 3.79 13.29 0.38
N MET A 144 4.05 12.07 0.82
CA MET A 144 3.04 11.10 1.20
C MET A 144 2.32 11.57 2.47
N GLU A 145 1.01 11.45 2.50
CA GLU A 145 0.23 11.55 3.73
C GLU A 145 0.46 10.31 4.60
N LEU A 146 0.27 10.44 5.92
CA LEU A 146 0.42 9.34 6.88
C LEU A 146 1.76 8.59 6.81
N LYS A 147 2.87 9.31 6.49
CA LYS A 147 4.20 8.67 6.30
C LYS A 147 4.62 7.79 7.46
N ASP A 148 4.39 8.24 8.69
CA ASP A 148 4.82 7.52 9.88
C ASP A 148 4.04 6.22 10.04
N ASP A 149 2.73 6.24 9.77
CA ASP A 149 1.89 5.04 9.77
C ASP A 149 2.33 4.06 8.69
N VAL A 150 2.62 4.56 7.49
CA VAL A 150 3.14 3.72 6.39
C VAL A 150 4.48 3.10 6.75
N ILE A 151 5.41 3.85 7.35
CA ILE A 151 6.69 3.35 7.83
C ILE A 151 6.48 2.25 8.89
N ILE A 152 5.61 2.50 9.88
CA ILE A 152 5.26 1.53 10.92
C ILE A 152 4.72 0.24 10.30
N MET A 153 3.80 0.34 9.36
CA MET A 153 3.20 -0.83 8.70
C MET A 153 4.22 -1.63 7.88
N ILE A 154 5.07 -0.95 7.11
CA ILE A 154 6.13 -1.58 6.31
C ILE A 154 7.13 -2.30 7.23
N ILE A 155 7.67 -1.62 8.23
CA ILE A 155 8.65 -2.19 9.16
C ILE A 155 8.04 -3.36 9.93
N SER A 156 6.83 -3.20 10.45
CA SER A 156 6.13 -4.27 11.18
C SER A 156 5.94 -5.51 10.30
N LYS A 157 5.53 -5.34 9.06
CA LYS A 157 5.35 -6.45 8.11
C LYS A 157 6.66 -7.14 7.77
N TYR A 158 7.72 -6.37 7.55
CA TYR A 158 9.07 -6.90 7.34
C TYR A 158 9.57 -7.70 8.53
N LEU A 159 9.51 -7.12 9.74
CA LEU A 159 9.96 -7.77 10.97
C LEU A 159 9.17 -9.05 11.28
N ASN A 160 7.87 -9.08 10.99
CA ASN A 160 7.04 -10.26 11.18
C ASN A 160 7.37 -11.40 10.18
N SER A 161 7.99 -11.09 9.05
CA SER A 161 8.49 -12.09 8.10
C SER A 161 9.85 -12.69 8.49
N LYS A 162 10.61 -12.04 9.38
CA LYS A 162 11.96 -12.45 9.79
C LYS A 162 11.99 -13.24 11.09
N LYS A 163 13.00 -14.10 11.24
CA LYS A 163 13.25 -14.87 12.47
C LYS A 163 14.02 -14.07 13.52
N THR A 164 14.92 -13.18 13.10
CA THR A 164 15.80 -12.35 13.92
C THR A 164 15.31 -10.91 13.95
N LYS A 165 14.38 -10.61 14.86
CA LYS A 165 13.72 -9.29 14.90
C LYS A 165 14.60 -8.19 15.50
N ILE A 166 15.45 -8.51 16.49
CA ILE A 166 16.21 -7.50 17.27
C ILE A 166 17.28 -6.80 16.43
N GLU A 167 18.06 -7.55 15.65
CA GLU A 167 19.10 -6.98 14.79
C GLU A 167 18.50 -6.09 13.69
N GLU A 168 17.39 -6.51 13.12
CA GLU A 168 16.67 -5.77 12.10
C GLU A 168 16.04 -4.48 12.65
N ILE A 169 15.51 -4.49 13.89
CA ILE A 169 15.02 -3.26 14.55
C ILE A 169 16.16 -2.25 14.69
N GLY A 170 17.37 -2.71 15.07
CA GLY A 170 18.55 -1.85 15.15
C GLY A 170 18.90 -1.19 13.81
N SER A 171 18.85 -1.94 12.71
CA SER A 171 19.07 -1.43 11.36
C SER A 171 18.04 -0.35 10.99
N PHE A 172 16.74 -0.63 11.15
CA PHE A 172 15.69 0.37 10.87
C PHE A 172 15.78 1.59 11.78
N THR A 173 16.15 1.43 13.06
CA THR A 173 16.37 2.55 13.96
C THR A 173 17.49 3.46 13.45
N SER A 174 18.59 2.89 12.98
CA SER A 174 19.70 3.63 12.37
C SER A 174 19.28 4.38 11.12
N GLN A 175 18.47 3.77 10.26
CA GLN A 175 17.92 4.41 9.06
C GLN A 175 16.99 5.57 9.44
N LEU A 176 16.14 5.42 10.45
CA LEU A 176 15.25 6.47 10.94
C LEU A 176 16.05 7.65 11.53
N VAL A 177 17.09 7.38 12.32
CA VAL A 177 17.98 8.43 12.85
C VAL A 177 18.66 9.20 11.72
N GLY A 178 19.14 8.51 10.69
CA GLY A 178 19.74 9.13 9.52
C GLY A 178 18.77 9.95 8.66
N ALA A 179 17.49 9.53 8.61
CA ALA A 179 16.46 10.20 7.83
C ALA A 179 15.76 11.36 8.58
N LEU A 180 15.74 11.33 9.92
CA LEU A 180 15.03 12.24 10.81
C LEU A 180 16.01 12.85 11.85
N PRO A 181 17.04 13.58 11.43
CA PRO A 181 17.97 14.22 12.37
C PRO A 181 17.18 15.15 13.31
N ASP A 182 17.54 15.12 14.60
CA ASP A 182 16.94 15.95 15.67
C ASP A 182 15.44 15.69 15.97
N GLN A 183 14.83 14.62 15.44
CA GLN A 183 13.43 14.26 15.67
C GLN A 183 13.27 13.00 16.55
N ILE A 184 14.01 12.96 17.67
CA ILE A 184 14.07 11.77 18.56
C ILE A 184 12.68 11.33 19.02
N THR A 185 11.80 12.27 19.38
CA THR A 185 10.42 11.95 19.82
C THR A 185 9.62 11.24 18.72
N ARG A 186 9.77 11.67 17.47
CA ARG A 186 9.09 11.05 16.32
C ARG A 186 9.61 9.63 16.06
N ILE A 187 10.94 9.46 16.10
CA ILE A 187 11.58 8.14 15.97
C ILE A 187 11.09 7.19 17.06
N THR A 188 11.08 7.65 18.31
CA THR A 188 10.59 6.87 19.45
C THR A 188 9.14 6.45 19.26
N ASN A 189 8.27 7.35 18.81
CA ASN A 189 6.87 7.04 18.52
C ASN A 189 6.73 6.00 17.41
N ILE A 190 7.49 6.10 16.33
CA ILE A 190 7.48 5.09 15.25
C ILE A 190 7.86 3.72 15.80
N ILE A 191 8.94 3.63 16.57
CA ILE A 191 9.43 2.34 17.10
C ILE A 191 8.45 1.74 18.12
N GLN A 192 7.88 2.57 19.00
CA GLN A 192 6.91 2.10 20.03
C GLN A 192 5.59 1.59 19.41
N ASN A 193 5.23 2.06 18.23
CA ASN A 193 4.01 1.65 17.54
C ASN A 193 4.22 0.49 16.54
N LEU A 194 5.42 -0.13 16.52
CA LEU A 194 5.64 -1.32 15.70
C LEU A 194 4.78 -2.49 16.20
N ASN A 195 3.93 -3.02 15.32
CA ASN A 195 3.06 -4.17 15.61
C ASN A 195 3.83 -5.48 15.38
N LEU A 196 4.54 -5.94 16.42
CA LEU A 196 5.30 -7.18 16.37
C LEU A 196 4.46 -8.33 16.89
N GLN A 197 4.22 -9.33 16.05
CA GLN A 197 3.59 -10.58 16.48
C GLN A 197 4.61 -11.40 17.27
N GLU A 198 4.24 -11.82 18.47
CA GLU A 198 4.97 -12.85 19.21
C GLU A 198 4.73 -14.19 18.51
N LYS A 199 5.82 -14.84 18.08
CA LYS A 199 5.79 -16.20 17.53
C LYS A 199 6.17 -17.22 18.59
#